data_4a119a460eff11067a11208461b97b84
#
_entry.id   4a119a460eff11067a11208461b97b84
#
_cell.length_a   1.000
_cell.length_b   1.000
_cell.length_c   1.000
_cell.angle_alpha   90.00
_cell.angle_beta   90.00
_cell.angle_gamma   90.00
#
_symmetry.space_group_name_H-M   'P 1'
#
loop_
_entity.id
_entity.type
_entity.pdbx_description
1 polymer ?
#
loop_
_entity_poly.entity_id
_entity_poly.type
_entity_poly.pdbx_seq_one_letter_code
_entity_poly.pdbx_strand_id
1 'polypeptide(L)'
;AEFVLHGSGHGTPAPLRHGLEIALSQRGLMEAEEGASILAARAQGLSEAPADEAVLVLAHGAGDEIKNAHWVVAMERLSGPLRRLGFHSVRVETLREDWPERRAEAERRIRAFVEAEAESGHTVLVVPFRLFGFGPYREVLDGLTFRAADTGLLPHGAVTDWLDTEYRALAAREGWTVPAP
;
A
#
# COMPACT_ATOMS: atom_id res chain seq x y z
N ALA A 1 -21.01 -22.62 -4.70
CA ALA A 1 -19.61 -22.34 -4.36
C ALA A 1 -19.55 -21.93 -2.88
N GLU A 2 -18.60 -22.49 -2.14
CA GLU A 2 -18.38 -22.17 -0.73
C GLU A 2 -17.23 -21.15 -0.70
N PHE A 3 -17.50 -19.93 -0.22
CA PHE A 3 -16.54 -18.86 -0.17
C PHE A 3 -16.15 -18.58 1.28
N VAL A 4 -14.89 -18.73 1.60
CA VAL A 4 -14.34 -18.44 2.93
C VAL A 4 -13.59 -17.13 2.87
N LEU A 5 -14.13 -16.08 3.51
CA LEU A 5 -13.39 -14.83 3.76
C LEU A 5 -12.38 -15.09 4.87
N HIS A 6 -11.09 -15.10 4.54
CA HIS A 6 -10.04 -15.11 5.56
C HIS A 6 -9.88 -13.70 6.14
N GLY A 7 -10.57 -13.45 7.26
CA GLY A 7 -10.34 -12.25 8.07
C GLY A 7 -9.05 -12.41 8.90
N SER A 8 -8.29 -11.35 9.01
CA SER A 8 -7.15 -11.24 9.91
C SER A 8 -7.64 -11.05 11.34
N GLY A 9 -7.84 -12.13 12.08
CA GLY A 9 -8.10 -12.07 13.51
C GLY A 9 -9.43 -12.68 13.96
N HIS A 10 -9.34 -13.57 14.92
CA HIS A 10 -10.41 -14.09 15.79
C HIS A 10 -11.51 -14.93 15.14
N GLY A 11 -11.14 -16.10 14.68
CA GLY A 11 -12.06 -17.17 14.27
C GLY A 11 -12.23 -17.27 12.75
N THR A 12 -12.41 -18.49 12.27
CA THR A 12 -12.75 -18.74 10.86
C THR A 12 -14.20 -18.27 10.65
N PRO A 13 -14.45 -17.27 9.78
CA PRO A 13 -15.80 -16.84 9.49
C PRO A 13 -16.61 -18.00 8.92
N ALA A 14 -17.88 -18.09 9.32
CA ALA A 14 -18.78 -19.09 8.77
C ALA A 14 -18.89 -18.93 7.25
N PRO A 15 -18.89 -20.04 6.49
CA PRO A 15 -19.04 -19.96 5.04
C PRO A 15 -20.37 -19.29 4.67
N LEU A 16 -20.30 -18.30 3.78
CA LEU A 16 -21.47 -17.65 3.21
C LEU A 16 -22.20 -18.65 2.30
N ARG A 17 -23.43 -19.03 2.68
CA ARG A 17 -24.32 -19.81 1.82
C ARG A 17 -25.25 -18.87 1.06
N HIS A 18 -25.08 -18.77 -0.23
CA HIS A 18 -25.90 -17.94 -1.11
C HIS A 18 -26.15 -18.64 -2.45
N GLY A 19 -27.20 -18.26 -3.12
CA GLY A 19 -27.53 -18.73 -4.48
C GLY A 19 -26.93 -17.88 -5.60
N LEU A 20 -25.99 -16.99 -5.27
CA LEU A 20 -25.32 -16.12 -6.25
C LEU A 20 -24.14 -16.83 -6.89
N GLU A 21 -23.90 -16.56 -8.15
CA GLU A 21 -22.64 -16.87 -8.82
C GLU A 21 -21.59 -15.83 -8.41
N ILE A 22 -20.47 -16.29 -7.88
CA ILE A 22 -19.37 -15.42 -7.44
C ILE A 22 -18.11 -15.75 -8.24
N ALA A 23 -17.54 -14.74 -8.85
CA ALA A 23 -16.25 -14.81 -9.47
C ALA A 23 -15.29 -13.80 -8.80
N LEU A 24 -14.00 -14.13 -8.81
CA LEU A 24 -12.96 -13.30 -8.20
C LEU A 24 -11.97 -12.85 -9.27
N SER A 25 -11.56 -11.58 -9.19
CA SER A 25 -10.40 -11.13 -9.94
C SER A 25 -9.14 -11.86 -9.45
N GLN A 26 -8.16 -11.99 -10.34
CA GLN A 26 -6.92 -12.71 -10.03
C GLN A 26 -5.79 -11.77 -9.58
N ARG A 27 -5.93 -10.47 -9.86
CA ARG A 27 -4.92 -9.46 -9.51
C ARG A 27 -5.46 -8.48 -8.49
N GLY A 28 -4.69 -8.27 -7.43
CA GLY A 28 -4.90 -7.19 -6.49
C GLY A 28 -4.21 -5.88 -6.92
N LEU A 29 -4.55 -4.77 -6.28
CA LEU A 29 -3.92 -3.47 -6.56
C LEU A 29 -2.41 -3.47 -6.29
N MET A 30 -1.91 -4.34 -5.42
CA MET A 30 -0.47 -4.54 -5.18
C MET A 30 0.27 -5.16 -6.37
N GLU A 31 -0.45 -5.77 -7.30
CA GLU A 31 0.11 -6.40 -8.51
C GLU A 31 -0.11 -5.55 -9.75
N ALA A 32 -0.89 -4.48 -9.62
CA ALA A 32 -1.28 -3.57 -10.70
C ALA A 32 -0.35 -2.36 -10.79
N GLU A 33 -0.03 -1.93 -12.00
CA GLU A 33 0.84 -0.78 -12.23
C GLU A 33 0.21 0.55 -11.81
N GLU A 34 -1.10 0.59 -11.71
CA GLU A 34 -1.88 1.71 -11.19
C GLU A 34 -1.46 2.05 -9.75
N GLY A 35 -1.10 1.04 -8.93
CA GLY A 35 -0.52 1.25 -7.61
C GLY A 35 0.77 2.06 -7.64
N ALA A 36 1.63 1.80 -8.61
CA ALA A 36 2.87 2.56 -8.80
C ALA A 36 2.60 4.01 -9.22
N SER A 37 1.63 4.22 -10.11
CA SER A 37 1.21 5.57 -10.54
C SER A 37 0.69 6.39 -9.37
N ILE A 38 -0.09 5.78 -8.47
CA ILE A 38 -0.62 6.45 -7.27
C ILE A 38 0.52 6.84 -6.33
N LEU A 39 1.45 5.91 -6.04
CA LEU A 39 2.60 6.21 -5.18
C LEU A 39 3.44 7.37 -5.73
N ALA A 40 3.71 7.35 -7.04
CA ALA A 40 4.44 8.43 -7.70
C ALA A 40 3.70 9.77 -7.58
N ALA A 41 2.39 9.80 -7.84
CA ALA A 41 1.58 11.01 -7.73
C ALA A 41 1.55 11.56 -6.29
N ARG A 42 1.44 10.68 -5.28
CA ARG A 42 1.46 11.09 -3.87
C ARG A 42 2.81 11.70 -3.47
N ALA A 43 3.91 11.04 -3.82
CA ALA A 43 5.24 11.55 -3.51
C ALA A 43 5.53 12.89 -4.24
N GLN A 44 5.18 12.99 -5.52
CA GLN A 44 5.35 14.23 -6.29
C GLN A 44 4.52 15.38 -5.72
N GLY A 45 3.31 15.11 -5.23
CA GLY A 45 2.46 16.12 -4.60
C GLY A 45 3.01 16.65 -3.27
N LEU A 46 3.95 15.94 -2.64
CA LEU A 46 4.63 16.36 -1.41
C LEU A 46 6.00 16.99 -1.68
N SER A 47 6.58 16.67 -2.83
CA SER A 47 7.97 16.97 -3.15
C SER A 47 8.18 18.42 -3.56
N GLU A 48 9.29 18.98 -3.11
CA GLU A 48 9.81 20.30 -3.52
C GLU A 48 11.20 20.20 -4.14
N ALA A 49 12.01 19.23 -3.68
CA ALA A 49 13.40 19.03 -4.13
C ALA A 49 13.78 17.54 -4.04
N PRO A 50 13.40 16.70 -5.02
CA PRO A 50 13.58 15.25 -4.93
C PRO A 50 14.97 14.77 -4.53
N ALA A 51 16.02 15.46 -5.01
CA ALA A 51 17.40 15.10 -4.69
C ALA A 51 17.75 15.23 -3.19
N ASP A 52 17.01 16.06 -2.45
CA ASP A 52 17.18 16.32 -1.02
C ASP A 52 16.08 15.65 -0.18
N GLU A 53 15.30 14.74 -0.80
CA GLU A 53 14.14 14.13 -0.17
C GLU A 53 14.22 12.59 -0.20
N ALA A 54 13.92 11.98 0.94
CA ALA A 54 13.79 10.54 1.11
C ALA A 54 12.31 10.13 1.14
N VAL A 55 11.91 9.13 0.39
CA VAL A 55 10.53 8.63 0.39
C VAL A 55 10.40 7.37 1.22
N LEU A 56 9.51 7.39 2.20
CA LEU A 56 9.09 6.22 2.97
C LEU A 56 7.70 5.78 2.53
N VAL A 57 7.62 4.65 1.83
CA VAL A 57 6.34 3.98 1.52
C VAL A 57 6.00 3.06 2.68
N LEU A 58 4.86 3.30 3.33
CA LEU A 58 4.50 2.63 4.57
C LEU A 58 3.15 1.93 4.46
N ALA A 59 3.11 0.63 4.76
CA ALA A 59 1.92 -0.20 4.67
C ALA A 59 1.62 -0.96 5.96
N HIS A 60 0.39 -1.47 6.05
CA HIS A 60 -0.10 -2.28 7.16
C HIS A 60 0.80 -3.52 7.44
N GLY A 61 1.12 -4.28 6.41
CA GLY A 61 1.88 -5.53 6.52
C GLY A 61 1.02 -6.74 6.90
N ALA A 62 1.68 -7.86 7.18
CA ALA A 62 1.05 -9.11 7.56
C ALA A 62 1.78 -9.77 8.75
N GLY A 63 1.07 -10.57 9.56
CA GLY A 63 1.63 -11.31 10.70
C GLY A 63 2.55 -12.45 10.28
N ASP A 64 2.19 -13.13 9.21
CA ASP A 64 2.99 -14.19 8.63
C ASP A 64 4.20 -13.62 7.89
N GLU A 65 5.40 -14.19 8.11
CA GLU A 65 6.65 -13.67 7.55
C GLU A 65 6.70 -13.81 6.02
N ILE A 66 6.22 -14.93 5.49
CA ILE A 66 6.24 -15.19 4.04
C ILE A 66 5.28 -14.21 3.35
N LYS A 67 4.08 -14.03 3.89
CA LYS A 67 3.11 -13.07 3.38
C LYS A 67 3.65 -11.65 3.46
N ASN A 68 4.27 -11.28 4.58
CA ASN A 68 4.83 -9.94 4.73
C ASN A 68 5.98 -9.69 3.75
N ALA A 69 6.86 -10.67 3.53
CA ALA A 69 7.92 -10.58 2.55
C ALA A 69 7.36 -10.39 1.13
N HIS A 70 6.28 -11.09 0.76
CA HIS A 70 5.60 -10.89 -0.52
C HIS A 70 5.04 -9.47 -0.66
N TRP A 71 4.47 -8.90 0.42
CA TRP A 71 4.02 -7.50 0.43
C TRP A 71 5.17 -6.53 0.17
N VAL A 72 6.27 -6.70 0.89
CA VAL A 72 7.46 -5.85 0.73
C VAL A 72 7.97 -5.92 -0.70
N VAL A 73 8.14 -7.13 -1.27
CA VAL A 73 8.58 -7.31 -2.65
C VAL A 73 7.64 -6.64 -3.65
N ALA A 74 6.33 -6.79 -3.48
CA ALA A 74 5.35 -6.15 -4.36
C ALA A 74 5.44 -4.61 -4.28
N MET A 75 5.53 -4.04 -3.07
CA MET A 75 5.67 -2.60 -2.88
C MET A 75 7.01 -2.06 -3.38
N GLU A 76 8.09 -2.81 -3.24
CA GLU A 76 9.40 -2.48 -3.82
C GLU A 76 9.32 -2.35 -5.35
N ARG A 77 8.61 -3.28 -6.00
CA ARG A 77 8.33 -3.21 -7.43
C ARG A 77 7.51 -1.97 -7.78
N LEU A 78 6.42 -1.71 -7.05
CA LEU A 78 5.57 -0.53 -7.26
C LEU A 78 6.29 0.79 -6.99
N SER A 79 7.33 0.78 -6.15
CA SER A 79 8.16 1.96 -5.86
C SER A 79 9.23 2.23 -6.93
N GLY A 80 9.34 1.40 -7.96
CA GLY A 80 10.28 1.58 -9.07
C GLY A 80 10.19 2.96 -9.75
N PRO A 81 9.00 3.50 -10.08
CA PRO A 81 8.86 4.85 -10.59
C PRO A 81 9.40 5.94 -9.65
N LEU A 82 9.22 5.81 -8.34
CA LEU A 82 9.76 6.77 -7.35
C LEU A 82 11.28 6.90 -7.48
N ARG A 83 11.99 5.78 -7.63
CA ARG A 83 13.45 5.80 -7.81
C ARG A 83 13.88 6.51 -9.08
N ARG A 84 13.05 6.49 -10.13
CA ARG A 84 13.32 7.20 -11.40
C ARG A 84 13.00 8.70 -11.34
N LEU A 85 12.24 9.16 -10.34
CA LEU A 85 11.92 10.57 -10.13
C LEU A 85 13.07 11.36 -9.49
N GLY A 86 14.16 10.70 -9.12
CA GLY A 86 15.37 11.36 -8.62
C GLY A 86 15.35 11.65 -7.11
N PHE A 87 14.47 11.01 -6.35
CA PHE A 87 14.52 11.08 -4.89
C PHE A 87 15.85 10.53 -4.35
N HIS A 88 16.37 11.16 -3.29
CA HIS A 88 17.62 10.76 -2.64
C HIS A 88 17.59 9.27 -2.26
N SER A 89 16.54 8.86 -1.59
CA SER A 89 16.33 7.46 -1.25
C SER A 89 14.84 7.09 -1.30
N VAL A 90 14.55 5.80 -1.49
CA VAL A 90 13.18 5.25 -1.43
C VAL A 90 13.21 3.99 -0.59
N ARG A 91 12.49 4.00 0.51
CA ARG A 91 12.35 2.88 1.43
C ARG A 91 10.92 2.39 1.51
N VAL A 92 10.76 1.08 1.58
CA VAL A 92 9.48 0.41 1.81
C VAL A 92 9.52 -0.27 3.17
N GLU A 93 8.49 -0.02 3.98
CA GLU A 93 8.32 -0.68 5.29
C GLU A 93 6.88 -1.12 5.50
N THR A 94 6.70 -2.09 6.38
CA THR A 94 5.40 -2.54 6.87
C THR A 94 5.34 -2.40 8.37
N LEU A 95 4.27 -1.81 8.90
CA LEU A 95 4.12 -1.57 10.34
C LEU A 95 3.77 -2.84 11.12
N ARG A 96 3.18 -3.85 10.46
CA ARG A 96 2.71 -5.09 11.13
C ARG A 96 1.65 -4.78 12.20
N GLU A 97 0.68 -3.95 11.87
CA GLU A 97 -0.23 -3.23 12.77
C GLU A 97 -0.91 -4.10 13.82
N ASP A 98 -1.35 -5.31 13.47
CA ASP A 98 -2.13 -6.20 14.35
C ASP A 98 -1.27 -7.19 15.16
N TRP A 99 0.07 -7.09 15.06
CA TRP A 99 0.99 -8.04 15.70
C TRP A 99 1.99 -7.31 16.62
N PRO A 100 1.68 -7.16 17.91
CA PRO A 100 2.38 -6.23 18.83
C PRO A 100 3.90 -6.40 18.87
N GLU A 101 4.41 -7.62 18.95
CA GLU A 101 5.86 -7.86 19.02
C GLU A 101 6.57 -7.46 17.72
N ARG A 102 5.97 -7.81 16.57
CA ARG A 102 6.49 -7.47 15.24
C ARG A 102 6.31 -5.98 14.93
N ARG A 103 5.22 -5.40 15.42
CA ARG A 103 4.94 -3.97 15.31
C ARG A 103 6.01 -3.16 16.03
N ALA A 104 6.35 -3.50 17.27
CA ALA A 104 7.38 -2.80 18.03
C ALA A 104 8.75 -2.80 17.33
N GLU A 105 9.11 -3.90 16.68
CA GLU A 105 10.33 -3.98 15.86
C GLU A 105 10.22 -3.12 14.59
N ALA A 106 9.07 -3.17 13.90
CA ALA A 106 8.82 -2.37 12.71
C ALA A 106 8.86 -0.87 13.03
N GLU A 107 8.23 -0.44 14.13
CA GLU A 107 8.27 0.95 14.61
C GLU A 107 9.70 1.44 14.83
N ARG A 108 10.55 0.64 15.44
CA ARG A 108 11.97 1.01 15.63
C ARG A 108 12.69 1.22 14.29
N ARG A 109 12.49 0.31 13.32
CA ARG A 109 13.11 0.43 11.97
C ARG A 109 12.59 1.65 11.21
N ILE A 110 11.29 1.90 11.27
CA ILE A 110 10.62 3.04 10.62
C ILE A 110 11.15 4.35 11.20
N ARG A 111 11.17 4.49 12.52
CA ARG A 111 11.68 5.68 13.21
C ARG A 111 13.15 5.91 12.91
N ALA A 112 13.99 4.86 13.03
CA ALA A 112 15.42 4.95 12.75
C ALA A 112 15.72 5.42 11.33
N PHE A 113 14.92 5.03 10.33
CA PHE A 113 15.07 5.54 8.97
C PHE A 113 14.76 7.04 8.90
N VAL A 114 13.65 7.48 9.49
CA VAL A 114 13.26 8.90 9.45
C VAL A 114 14.30 9.77 10.19
N GLU A 115 14.77 9.30 11.35
CA GLU A 115 15.80 9.98 12.13
C GLU A 115 17.13 10.10 11.35
N ALA A 116 17.60 9.00 10.75
CA ALA A 116 18.86 8.99 10.00
C ALA A 116 18.82 9.90 8.76
N GLU A 117 17.72 9.91 8.02
CA GLU A 117 17.57 10.81 6.86
C GLU A 117 17.51 12.27 7.30
N ALA A 118 16.79 12.57 8.38
CA ALA A 118 16.71 13.93 8.93
C ALA A 118 18.08 14.42 9.46
N GLU A 119 18.84 13.57 10.16
CA GLU A 119 20.20 13.86 10.60
C GLU A 119 21.16 14.11 9.43
N SER A 120 20.93 13.46 8.30
CA SER A 120 21.67 13.65 7.06
C SER A 120 21.26 14.90 6.27
N GLY A 121 20.25 15.62 6.74
CA GLY A 121 19.75 16.85 6.13
C GLY A 121 18.67 16.65 5.07
N HIS A 122 18.14 15.42 4.91
CA HIS A 122 17.09 15.14 3.96
C HIS A 122 15.69 15.31 4.58
N THR A 123 14.74 15.79 3.78
CA THR A 123 13.32 15.80 4.17
C THR A 123 12.69 14.43 3.89
N VAL A 124 12.04 13.83 4.89
CA VAL A 124 11.35 12.56 4.69
C VAL A 124 9.91 12.80 4.25
N LEU A 125 9.53 12.19 3.13
CA LEU A 125 8.17 12.16 2.59
C LEU A 125 7.54 10.81 2.91
N VAL A 126 6.48 10.78 3.71
CA VAL A 126 5.80 9.53 4.06
C VAL A 126 4.55 9.34 3.20
N VAL A 127 4.55 8.27 2.42
CA VAL A 127 3.47 7.90 1.49
C VAL A 127 2.79 6.63 1.98
N PRO A 128 1.54 6.71 2.49
CA PRO A 128 0.84 5.55 3.01
C PRO A 128 0.33 4.65 1.87
N PHE A 129 0.70 3.38 1.90
CA PHE A 129 0.12 2.35 1.05
C PHE A 129 -1.07 1.70 1.77
N ARG A 130 -2.14 2.48 1.92
CA ARG A 130 -3.43 2.12 2.53
C ARG A 130 -4.56 2.60 1.63
N LEU A 131 -5.72 1.98 1.71
CA LEU A 131 -6.87 2.46 0.93
C LEU A 131 -7.24 3.88 1.32
N PHE A 132 -7.36 4.17 2.62
CA PHE A 132 -7.76 5.49 3.12
C PHE A 132 -6.82 6.01 4.21
N GLY A 133 -6.58 7.32 4.16
CA GLY A 133 -5.94 8.09 5.22
C GLY A 133 -4.50 7.70 5.52
N PHE A 134 -3.97 8.27 6.58
CA PHE A 134 -2.60 8.04 7.04
C PHE A 134 -2.50 6.87 8.04
N GLY A 135 -3.61 6.50 8.68
CA GLY A 135 -3.66 5.41 9.65
C GLY A 135 -2.86 5.71 10.93
N PRO A 136 -2.34 4.68 11.61
CA PRO A 136 -1.63 4.82 12.88
C PRO A 136 -0.20 5.36 12.72
N TYR A 137 0.24 5.66 11.49
CA TYR A 137 1.63 6.07 11.24
C TYR A 137 1.98 7.40 11.88
N ARG A 138 0.97 8.27 12.13
CA ARG A 138 1.19 9.54 12.84
C ARG A 138 1.64 9.31 14.28
N GLU A 139 1.07 8.31 14.96
CA GLU A 139 1.50 7.92 16.31
C GLU A 139 2.90 7.32 16.31
N VAL A 140 3.19 6.44 15.35
CA VAL A 140 4.51 5.82 15.19
C VAL A 140 5.60 6.85 14.95
N LEU A 141 5.29 7.92 14.23
CA LEU A 141 6.23 8.97 13.83
C LEU A 141 6.14 10.21 14.73
N ASP A 142 5.42 10.13 15.86
CA ASP A 142 5.30 11.24 16.79
C ASP A 142 6.68 11.74 17.26
N GLY A 143 6.82 13.06 17.30
CA GLY A 143 8.08 13.73 17.64
C GLY A 143 9.13 13.79 16.52
N LEU A 144 8.88 13.18 15.35
CA LEU A 144 9.76 13.25 14.21
C LEU A 144 9.30 14.30 13.19
N THR A 145 10.25 14.84 12.41
CA THR A 145 9.95 15.80 11.34
C THR A 145 9.84 15.06 10.01
N PHE A 146 8.68 15.19 9.36
CA PHE A 146 8.42 14.63 8.04
C PHE A 146 7.28 15.36 7.34
N ARG A 147 7.14 15.20 6.02
CA ARG A 147 5.94 15.55 5.27
C ARG A 147 5.17 14.29 4.93
N ALA A 148 3.86 14.35 4.90
CA ALA A 148 3.04 13.16 4.65
C ALA A 148 1.86 13.46 3.72
N ALA A 149 1.51 12.47 2.89
CA ALA A 149 0.22 12.45 2.22
C ALA A 149 -0.85 12.02 3.22
N ASP A 150 -1.81 12.88 3.54
CA ASP A 150 -2.93 12.55 4.43
C ASP A 150 -3.95 11.60 3.78
N THR A 151 -3.85 11.41 2.48
CA THR A 151 -4.67 10.50 1.69
C THR A 151 -3.89 9.22 1.36
N GLY A 152 -4.56 8.07 1.48
CA GLY A 152 -4.01 6.80 1.02
C GLY A 152 -4.07 6.64 -0.51
N LEU A 153 -4.33 5.44 -0.98
CA LEU A 153 -4.50 5.13 -2.39
C LEU A 153 -5.79 5.76 -2.96
N LEU A 154 -6.81 5.91 -2.14
CA LEU A 154 -8.06 6.58 -2.48
C LEU A 154 -8.15 8.00 -1.85
N PRO A 155 -8.85 8.93 -2.51
CA PRO A 155 -9.36 8.84 -3.89
C PRO A 155 -8.24 9.04 -4.92
N HIS A 156 -8.27 8.25 -6.00
CA HIS A 156 -7.38 8.44 -7.15
C HIS A 156 -7.97 7.78 -8.40
N GLY A 157 -7.92 8.46 -9.55
CA GLY A 157 -8.49 7.96 -10.81
C GLY A 157 -7.94 6.60 -11.23
N ALA A 158 -6.65 6.37 -11.03
CA ALA A 158 -6.02 5.09 -11.34
C ALA A 158 -6.64 3.88 -10.61
N VAL A 159 -7.27 4.06 -9.43
CA VAL A 159 -8.02 2.98 -8.76
C VAL A 159 -9.28 2.65 -9.55
N THR A 160 -9.98 3.66 -10.06
CA THR A 160 -11.16 3.45 -10.91
C THR A 160 -10.78 2.75 -12.21
N ASP A 161 -9.67 3.17 -12.84
CA ASP A 161 -9.16 2.55 -14.07
C ASP A 161 -8.78 1.09 -13.84
N TRP A 162 -8.11 0.79 -12.73
CA TRP A 162 -7.80 -0.58 -12.33
C TRP A 162 -9.07 -1.41 -12.11
N LEU A 163 -10.06 -0.89 -11.38
CA LEU A 163 -11.34 -1.58 -11.14
C LEU A 163 -12.08 -1.88 -12.44
N ASP A 164 -12.15 -0.92 -13.37
CA ASP A 164 -12.78 -1.13 -14.68
C ASP A 164 -12.06 -2.21 -15.48
N THR A 165 -10.72 -2.17 -15.48
CA THR A 165 -9.87 -3.17 -16.17
C THR A 165 -10.10 -4.57 -15.60
N GLU A 166 -10.04 -4.73 -14.27
CA GLU A 166 -10.24 -6.02 -13.61
C GLU A 166 -11.68 -6.53 -13.78
N TYR A 167 -12.67 -5.64 -13.70
CA TYR A 167 -14.07 -6.00 -13.93
C TYR A 167 -14.30 -6.51 -15.37
N ARG A 168 -13.76 -5.81 -16.38
CA ARG A 168 -13.88 -6.24 -17.77
C ARG A 168 -13.18 -7.56 -18.04
N ALA A 169 -11.98 -7.73 -17.49
CA ALA A 169 -11.23 -8.99 -17.61
C ALA A 169 -11.98 -10.15 -16.95
N LEU A 170 -12.55 -9.91 -15.77
CA LEU A 170 -13.36 -10.88 -15.04
C LEU A 170 -14.63 -11.25 -15.84
N ALA A 171 -15.36 -10.26 -16.30
CA ALA A 171 -16.58 -10.46 -17.08
C ALA A 171 -16.32 -11.23 -18.38
N ALA A 172 -15.24 -10.91 -19.09
CA ALA A 172 -14.84 -11.64 -20.28
C ALA A 172 -14.52 -13.12 -20.01
N ARG A 173 -13.84 -13.40 -18.89
CA ARG A 173 -13.51 -14.76 -18.47
C ARG A 173 -14.76 -15.58 -18.12
N GLU A 174 -15.70 -14.95 -17.45
CA GLU A 174 -16.95 -15.60 -16.99
C GLU A 174 -18.07 -15.55 -18.06
N GLY A 175 -17.84 -14.92 -19.21
CA GLY A 175 -18.85 -14.78 -20.27
C GLY A 175 -19.98 -13.80 -19.95
N TRP A 176 -19.75 -12.86 -19.04
CA TRP A 176 -20.75 -11.85 -18.66
C TRP A 176 -20.77 -10.67 -19.64
N THR A 177 -21.96 -10.14 -19.88
CA THR A 177 -22.13 -8.95 -20.71
C THR A 177 -21.80 -7.71 -19.90
N VAL A 178 -20.85 -6.93 -20.36
CA VAL A 178 -20.49 -5.62 -19.76
C VAL A 178 -21.13 -4.53 -20.61
N PRO A 179 -21.87 -3.57 -19.99
CA PRO A 179 -22.37 -2.40 -20.71
C PRO A 179 -21.21 -1.65 -21.38
N ALA A 180 -21.48 -1.03 -22.53
CA ALA A 180 -20.54 -0.09 -23.12
C ALA A 180 -20.36 1.11 -22.19
N PRO A 181 -19.16 1.72 -22.14
CA PRO A 181 -18.90 2.91 -21.34
C PRO A 181 -19.74 4.11 -21.77
#